data_5c650e68307ed0c0e685496cb28a87ef
#
_entry.id   5c650e68307ed0c0e685496cb28a87ef
#
_cell.length_a   1.000
_cell.length_b   1.000
_cell.length_c   1.000
_cell.angle_alpha   90.00
_cell.angle_beta   90.00
_cell.angle_gamma   90.00
#
_symmetry.space_group_name_H-M   'P 1'
#
loop_
_entity.id
_entity.type
_entity.pdbx_description
1 polymer ?
#
loop_
_entity_poly.entity_id
_entity_poly.type
_entity_poly.pdbx_seq_one_letter_code
_entity_poly.pdbx_strand_id
1 'polypeptide(L)'
;MERLEKKRIKGHTYYYYAKWGRVNGKCRRLWQKYLGKPEDILHAVEGGGPRPQYAEVFHFGLAETLWQECQRANIIGHIDGHCPKREQGLSPGEYLALAALNRASHPLSKSAMFDWFATTTLRRHFPHASKAAFASQRFWDHMARLESATTLAIWKAIITEVIAREAISLSSVCYDGTNFYTQN
;
A
#
# COMPACT_ATOMS: atom_id res chain seq x y z
N MET A 1 -23.48 6.10 32.69
CA MET A 1 -23.64 4.75 33.19
C MET A 1 -23.86 3.80 32.03
N GLU A 2 -23.09 2.72 31.97
CA GLU A 2 -23.18 1.71 30.91
C GLU A 2 -23.81 0.44 31.47
N ARG A 3 -24.68 -0.19 30.70
CA ARG A 3 -25.37 -1.41 31.16
C ARG A 3 -25.86 -2.29 30.02
N LEU A 4 -26.01 -3.58 30.30
CA LEU A 4 -26.64 -4.53 29.43
C LEU A 4 -28.19 -4.41 29.59
N GLU A 5 -28.87 -4.28 28.46
CA GLU A 5 -30.35 -4.21 28.41
C GLU A 5 -30.93 -5.43 27.71
N LYS A 6 -31.94 -6.01 28.31
CA LYS A 6 -32.73 -7.12 27.74
C LYS A 6 -34.03 -6.58 27.19
N LYS A 7 -34.36 -6.91 25.94
CA LYS A 7 -35.66 -6.59 25.33
C LYS A 7 -36.30 -7.84 24.78
N ARG A 8 -37.63 -7.94 25.00
CA ARG A 8 -38.41 -9.03 24.44
C ARG A 8 -39.30 -8.49 23.32
N ILE A 9 -39.10 -9.01 22.09
CA ILE A 9 -39.79 -8.55 20.88
C ILE A 9 -40.37 -9.80 20.20
N LYS A 10 -41.70 -9.85 20.01
CA LYS A 10 -42.40 -10.97 19.37
C LYS A 10 -42.00 -12.34 19.92
N GLY A 11 -41.92 -12.45 21.26
CA GLY A 11 -41.55 -13.69 21.94
C GLY A 11 -40.05 -14.00 22.04
N HIS A 12 -39.21 -13.33 21.29
CA HIS A 12 -37.76 -13.52 21.31
C HIS A 12 -37.07 -12.52 22.22
N THR A 13 -35.98 -12.96 22.88
CA THR A 13 -35.13 -12.12 23.72
C THR A 13 -33.93 -11.60 22.91
N TYR A 14 -33.68 -10.31 23.05
CA TYR A 14 -32.53 -9.62 22.42
C TYR A 14 -31.77 -8.81 23.47
N TYR A 15 -30.45 -8.76 23.34
CA TYR A 15 -29.56 -8.00 24.21
C TYR A 15 -28.97 -6.81 23.51
N TYR A 16 -28.84 -5.74 24.30
CA TYR A 16 -28.22 -4.49 23.86
C TYR A 16 -27.25 -4.01 24.93
N TYR A 17 -26.14 -3.46 24.55
CA TYR A 17 -25.27 -2.71 25.44
C TYR A 17 -25.54 -1.22 25.22
N ALA A 18 -25.92 -0.52 26.30
CA ALA A 18 -26.35 0.87 26.19
C ALA A 18 -25.65 1.78 27.20
N LYS A 19 -25.34 3.00 26.75
CA LYS A 19 -24.81 4.08 27.58
C LYS A 19 -25.90 5.11 27.85
N TRP A 20 -26.10 5.39 29.12
CA TRP A 20 -27.03 6.38 29.58
C TRP A 20 -26.29 7.56 30.20
N GLY A 21 -26.79 8.76 30.00
CA GLY A 21 -26.28 9.99 30.57
C GLY A 21 -27.37 11.01 30.76
N ARG A 22 -27.05 12.09 31.49
CA ARG A 22 -27.95 13.23 31.67
C ARG A 22 -27.76 14.24 30.54
N VAL A 23 -28.84 14.56 29.84
CA VAL A 23 -28.94 15.60 28.84
C VAL A 23 -30.05 16.54 29.23
N ASN A 24 -29.76 17.80 29.46
CA ASN A 24 -30.73 18.81 29.94
C ASN A 24 -31.48 18.37 31.20
N GLY A 25 -30.76 17.82 32.18
CA GLY A 25 -31.33 17.36 33.46
C GLY A 25 -32.10 16.04 33.41
N LYS A 26 -32.40 15.50 32.24
CA LYS A 26 -33.13 14.24 32.04
C LYS A 26 -32.20 13.10 31.67
N CYS A 27 -32.42 11.92 32.26
CA CYS A 27 -31.69 10.71 31.90
C CYS A 27 -32.10 10.26 30.49
N ARG A 28 -31.16 10.20 29.58
CA ARG A 28 -31.39 9.74 28.20
C ARG A 28 -30.33 8.71 27.80
N ARG A 29 -30.76 7.78 26.91
CA ARG A 29 -29.86 6.85 26.28
C ARG A 29 -29.01 7.60 25.22
N LEU A 30 -27.69 7.63 25.42
CA LEU A 30 -26.74 8.33 24.53
C LEU A 30 -26.45 7.48 23.29
N TRP A 31 -26.25 6.17 23.48
CA TRP A 31 -26.12 5.22 22.38
C TRP A 31 -26.49 3.81 22.85
N GLN A 32 -26.71 2.91 21.90
CA GLN A 32 -26.88 1.49 22.14
C GLN A 32 -26.22 0.68 21.03
N LYS A 33 -25.69 -0.49 21.37
CA LYS A 33 -25.19 -1.51 20.45
C LYS A 33 -26.00 -2.78 20.60
N TYR A 34 -26.47 -3.33 19.50
CA TYR A 34 -27.13 -4.62 19.47
C TYR A 34 -26.09 -5.72 19.64
N LEU A 35 -26.33 -6.68 20.55
CA LEU A 35 -25.45 -7.80 20.85
C LEU A 35 -25.94 -9.14 20.31
N GLY A 36 -27.19 -9.20 19.87
CA GLY A 36 -27.78 -10.44 19.36
C GLY A 36 -28.75 -11.10 20.34
N LYS A 37 -29.06 -12.35 20.06
CA LYS A 37 -29.80 -13.27 20.92
C LYS A 37 -28.86 -13.88 21.97
N PRO A 38 -29.44 -14.58 23.01
CA PRO A 38 -28.59 -15.28 24.00
C PRO A 38 -27.58 -16.23 23.36
N GLU A 39 -27.98 -16.94 22.32
CA GLU A 39 -27.16 -17.92 21.61
C GLU A 39 -25.98 -17.25 20.90
N ASP A 40 -26.17 -16.07 20.29
CA ASP A 40 -25.16 -15.30 19.62
C ASP A 40 -24.07 -14.83 20.60
N ILE A 41 -24.51 -14.39 21.80
CA ILE A 41 -23.63 -13.94 22.87
C ILE A 41 -22.83 -15.11 23.43
N LEU A 42 -23.49 -16.24 23.70
CA LEU A 42 -22.84 -17.44 24.19
C LEU A 42 -21.75 -17.91 23.20
N HIS A 43 -22.09 -18.00 21.92
CA HIS A 43 -21.14 -18.34 20.85
C HIS A 43 -19.95 -17.38 20.78
N ALA A 44 -20.18 -16.08 20.96
CA ALA A 44 -19.11 -15.09 20.98
C ALA A 44 -18.16 -15.25 22.19
N VAL A 45 -18.73 -15.60 23.37
CA VAL A 45 -17.96 -15.82 24.61
C VAL A 45 -17.16 -17.13 24.55
N GLU A 46 -17.71 -18.17 23.94
CA GLU A 46 -17.05 -19.49 23.77
C GLU A 46 -15.96 -19.49 22.68
N GLY A 47 -15.56 -18.34 22.21
CA GLY A 47 -14.48 -18.21 21.18
C GLY A 47 -15.00 -18.10 19.75
N GLY A 48 -16.33 -18.00 19.59
CA GLY A 48 -16.96 -17.71 18.32
C GLY A 48 -16.99 -16.23 18.02
N GLY A 49 -15.82 -15.56 17.93
CA GLY A 49 -15.75 -14.21 17.35
C GLY A 49 -16.35 -14.19 15.94
N PRO A 50 -16.63 -13.00 15.37
CA PRO A 50 -17.17 -12.92 14.03
C PRO A 50 -16.29 -13.73 13.08
N ARG A 51 -16.88 -14.78 12.48
CA ARG A 51 -16.16 -15.57 11.48
C ARG A 51 -15.85 -14.66 10.31
N PRO A 52 -14.60 -14.58 9.86
CA PRO A 52 -14.27 -13.81 8.67
C PRO A 52 -15.06 -14.40 7.50
N GLN A 53 -15.91 -13.57 6.89
CA GLN A 53 -16.67 -13.96 5.69
C GLN A 53 -15.80 -13.83 4.43
N TYR A 54 -14.68 -13.12 4.54
CA TYR A 54 -13.79 -12.81 3.44
C TYR A 54 -12.35 -12.71 3.96
N ALA A 55 -11.41 -13.30 3.24
CA ALA A 55 -9.98 -13.16 3.49
C ALA A 55 -9.28 -12.77 2.19
N GLU A 56 -8.47 -11.74 2.23
CA GLU A 56 -7.64 -11.31 1.12
C GLU A 56 -6.19 -11.66 1.42
N VAL A 57 -5.54 -12.37 0.49
CA VAL A 57 -4.16 -12.82 0.63
C VAL A 57 -3.27 -12.00 -0.30
N PHE A 58 -2.18 -11.48 0.24
CA PHE A 58 -1.21 -10.70 -0.52
C PHE A 58 0.17 -11.34 -0.48
N HIS A 59 0.89 -11.26 -1.60
CA HIS A 59 2.31 -11.55 -1.62
C HIS A 59 3.06 -10.43 -0.89
N PHE A 60 3.79 -10.80 0.15
CA PHE A 60 4.53 -9.87 0.99
C PHE A 60 6.04 -9.90 0.64
N GLY A 61 6.76 -10.81 1.17
CA GLY A 61 8.18 -11.15 1.01
C GLY A 61 9.01 -10.15 0.19
N LEU A 62 9.46 -10.59 -0.97
CA LEU A 62 10.40 -9.86 -1.82
C LEU A 62 9.89 -8.46 -2.23
N ALA A 63 8.61 -8.34 -2.55
CA ALA A 63 8.04 -7.05 -2.98
C ALA A 63 8.14 -5.98 -1.88
N GLU A 64 7.85 -6.37 -0.64
CA GLU A 64 7.93 -5.46 0.51
C GLU A 64 9.37 -5.12 0.88
N THR A 65 10.27 -6.10 0.85
CA THR A 65 11.70 -5.85 1.13
C THR A 65 12.30 -4.87 0.13
N LEU A 66 12.04 -5.08 -1.16
CA LEU A 66 12.51 -4.16 -2.19
C LEU A 66 11.86 -2.78 -2.08
N TRP A 67 10.58 -2.72 -1.67
CA TRP A 67 9.91 -1.45 -1.40
C TRP A 67 10.58 -0.68 -0.26
N GLN A 68 10.91 -1.34 0.83
CA GLN A 68 11.63 -0.71 1.94
C GLN A 68 12.97 -0.15 1.49
N GLU A 69 13.72 -0.84 0.64
CA GLU A 69 14.96 -0.32 0.08
C GLU A 69 14.73 0.88 -0.84
N CYS A 70 13.67 0.87 -1.66
CA CYS A 70 13.27 2.05 -2.44
C CYS A 70 12.96 3.26 -1.57
N GLN A 71 12.29 3.04 -0.43
CA GLN A 71 12.02 4.11 0.54
C GLN A 71 13.29 4.62 1.21
N ARG A 72 14.16 3.71 1.65
CA ARG A 72 15.45 4.05 2.28
C ARG A 72 16.35 4.85 1.35
N ALA A 73 16.34 4.53 0.06
CA ALA A 73 17.10 5.24 -0.97
C ALA A 73 16.35 6.43 -1.57
N ASN A 74 15.20 6.80 -1.00
CA ASN A 74 14.37 7.93 -1.45
C ASN A 74 14.13 7.98 -2.97
N ILE A 75 13.98 6.80 -3.59
CA ILE A 75 13.91 6.67 -5.06
C ILE A 75 12.81 7.56 -5.65
N ILE A 76 11.62 7.53 -5.05
CA ILE A 76 10.48 8.34 -5.51
C ILE A 76 10.79 9.83 -5.40
N GLY A 77 11.35 10.28 -4.27
CA GLY A 77 11.69 11.68 -4.07
C GLY A 77 12.69 12.21 -5.07
N HIS A 78 13.73 11.42 -5.39
CA HIS A 78 14.73 11.79 -6.41
C HIS A 78 14.12 11.88 -7.81
N ILE A 79 13.26 10.95 -8.19
CA ILE A 79 12.60 10.99 -9.50
C ILE A 79 11.62 12.16 -9.58
N ASP A 80 10.75 12.31 -8.60
CA ASP A 80 9.72 13.35 -8.59
C ASP A 80 10.30 14.77 -8.43
N GLY A 81 11.48 14.90 -7.82
CA GLY A 81 12.22 16.17 -7.77
C GLY A 81 12.64 16.66 -9.15
N HIS A 82 12.88 15.74 -10.10
CA HIS A 82 13.26 16.06 -11.48
C HIS A 82 12.09 15.95 -12.47
N CYS A 83 11.08 15.17 -12.12
CA CYS A 83 9.90 14.90 -12.95
C CYS A 83 8.61 15.12 -12.16
N PRO A 84 8.23 16.36 -11.83
CA PRO A 84 7.09 16.63 -10.97
C PRO A 84 5.78 16.09 -11.55
N LYS A 85 4.91 15.65 -10.66
CA LYS A 85 3.56 15.18 -10.99
C LYS A 85 2.74 16.31 -11.60
N ARG A 86 2.09 16.05 -12.72
CA ARG A 86 1.24 17.05 -13.40
C ARG A 86 -0.24 16.88 -13.11
N GLU A 87 -0.73 15.66 -12.91
CA GLU A 87 -2.15 15.32 -12.82
C GLU A 87 -2.42 14.29 -11.73
N GLN A 88 -3.67 13.81 -11.66
CA GLN A 88 -4.09 12.74 -10.76
C GLN A 88 -3.47 11.39 -11.15
N GLY A 89 -3.40 10.47 -10.22
CA GLY A 89 -2.84 9.14 -10.41
C GLY A 89 -1.46 9.00 -9.77
N LEU A 90 -0.66 8.05 -10.24
CA LEU A 90 0.72 7.85 -9.79
C LEU A 90 1.63 8.99 -10.27
N SER A 91 2.57 9.41 -9.43
CA SER A 91 3.67 10.27 -9.86
C SER A 91 4.65 9.49 -10.77
N PRO A 92 5.53 10.17 -11.53
CA PRO A 92 6.60 9.50 -12.25
C PRO A 92 7.45 8.62 -11.35
N GLY A 93 7.83 9.09 -10.17
CA GLY A 93 8.60 8.33 -9.19
C GLY A 93 7.87 7.11 -8.69
N GLU A 94 6.58 7.23 -8.32
CA GLU A 94 5.76 6.11 -7.89
C GLU A 94 5.62 5.04 -8.99
N TYR A 95 5.33 5.47 -10.22
CA TYR A 95 5.19 4.54 -11.34
C TYR A 95 6.48 3.80 -11.66
N LEU A 96 7.60 4.53 -11.75
CA LEU A 96 8.89 3.96 -12.09
C LEU A 96 9.44 3.07 -10.98
N ALA A 97 9.25 3.44 -9.71
CA ALA A 97 9.57 2.57 -8.59
C ALA A 97 8.77 1.25 -8.65
N LEU A 98 7.45 1.31 -8.86
CA LEU A 98 6.62 0.12 -9.02
C LEU A 98 7.03 -0.73 -10.24
N ALA A 99 7.40 -0.10 -11.35
CA ALA A 99 7.91 -0.81 -12.53
C ALA A 99 9.25 -1.52 -12.26
N ALA A 100 10.16 -0.87 -11.54
CA ALA A 100 11.43 -1.47 -11.11
C ALA A 100 11.22 -2.64 -10.15
N LEU A 101 10.32 -2.47 -9.15
CA LEU A 101 9.95 -3.53 -8.21
C LEU A 101 9.33 -4.75 -8.92
N ASN A 102 8.43 -4.50 -9.88
CA ASN A 102 7.87 -5.57 -10.71
C ASN A 102 8.98 -6.30 -11.47
N ARG A 103 9.88 -5.55 -12.11
CA ARG A 103 10.99 -6.14 -12.88
C ARG A 103 11.93 -6.98 -12.03
N ALA A 104 12.21 -6.54 -10.79
CA ALA A 104 13.10 -7.21 -9.88
C ALA A 104 12.47 -8.43 -9.17
N SER A 105 11.15 -8.40 -8.90
CA SER A 105 10.47 -9.45 -8.14
C SER A 105 9.74 -10.47 -9.01
N HIS A 106 9.04 -10.01 -10.04
CA HIS A 106 8.23 -10.85 -10.93
C HIS A 106 8.08 -10.17 -12.29
N PRO A 107 9.06 -10.31 -13.18
CA PRO A 107 9.08 -9.61 -14.47
C PRO A 107 7.87 -9.93 -15.32
N LEU A 108 7.02 -8.93 -15.54
CA LEU A 108 5.83 -9.04 -16.37
C LEU A 108 5.79 -7.93 -17.44
N SER A 109 4.91 -8.11 -18.41
CA SER A 109 4.62 -7.07 -19.39
C SER A 109 3.94 -5.87 -18.72
N LYS A 110 4.03 -4.70 -19.34
CA LYS A 110 3.36 -3.47 -18.86
C LYS A 110 1.86 -3.65 -18.64
N SER A 111 1.20 -4.43 -19.50
CA SER A 111 -0.23 -4.70 -19.40
C SER A 111 -0.62 -5.60 -18.23
N ALA A 112 0.28 -6.48 -17.78
CA ALA A 112 0.08 -7.37 -16.65
C ALA A 112 0.58 -6.82 -15.30
N MET A 113 1.24 -5.66 -15.31
CA MET A 113 1.85 -5.08 -14.11
C MET A 113 0.80 -4.76 -13.01
N PHE A 114 -0.41 -4.34 -13.41
CA PHE A 114 -1.48 -4.09 -12.44
C PHE A 114 -1.93 -5.35 -11.73
N ASP A 115 -2.04 -6.48 -12.43
CA ASP A 115 -2.51 -7.74 -11.84
C ASP A 115 -1.49 -8.24 -10.79
N TRP A 116 -0.18 -8.10 -11.07
CA TRP A 116 0.86 -8.34 -10.08
C TRP A 116 0.73 -7.38 -8.89
N PHE A 117 0.64 -6.07 -9.14
CA PHE A 117 0.50 -5.05 -8.09
C PHE A 117 -0.69 -5.34 -7.17
N ALA A 118 -1.84 -5.70 -7.75
CA ALA A 118 -3.07 -5.97 -7.02
C ALA A 118 -2.96 -7.17 -6.07
N THR A 119 -2.04 -8.12 -6.35
CA THR A 119 -1.81 -9.31 -5.51
C THR A 119 -0.69 -9.10 -4.47
N THR A 120 -0.03 -7.95 -4.45
CA THR A 120 1.06 -7.64 -3.50
C THR A 120 0.62 -6.69 -2.40
N THR A 121 1.38 -6.65 -1.29
CA THR A 121 1.17 -5.67 -0.20
C THR A 121 1.41 -4.24 -0.64
N LEU A 122 2.09 -4.01 -1.75
CA LEU A 122 2.34 -2.68 -2.33
C LEU A 122 1.05 -1.89 -2.55
N ARG A 123 -0.06 -2.58 -2.81
CA ARG A 123 -1.39 -1.97 -2.90
C ARG A 123 -1.77 -1.12 -1.66
N ARG A 124 -1.26 -1.49 -0.48
CA ARG A 124 -1.50 -0.75 0.77
C ARG A 124 -0.72 0.56 0.84
N HIS A 125 0.45 0.61 0.22
CA HIS A 125 1.29 1.81 0.17
C HIS A 125 0.79 2.80 -0.90
N PHE A 126 0.11 2.31 -1.94
CA PHE A 126 -0.42 3.11 -3.04
C PHE A 126 -1.94 2.92 -3.21
N PRO A 127 -2.77 3.31 -2.23
CA PRO A 127 -4.22 3.10 -2.29
C PRO A 127 -4.91 3.89 -3.40
N HIS A 128 -4.26 4.93 -3.91
CA HIS A 128 -4.72 5.75 -5.03
C HIS A 128 -4.39 5.17 -6.42
N ALA A 129 -3.57 4.10 -6.47
CA ALA A 129 -3.18 3.46 -7.72
C ALA A 129 -4.34 2.64 -8.30
N SER A 130 -4.94 3.12 -9.36
CA SER A 130 -6.01 2.44 -10.10
C SER A 130 -5.46 1.64 -11.29
N LYS A 131 -6.25 0.71 -11.83
CA LYS A 131 -5.89 -0.03 -13.05
C LYS A 131 -5.54 0.90 -14.22
N ALA A 132 -6.20 2.04 -14.34
CA ALA A 132 -5.94 3.04 -15.38
C ALA A 132 -4.54 3.66 -15.28
N ALA A 133 -3.98 3.76 -14.06
CA ALA A 133 -2.63 4.26 -13.85
C ALA A 133 -1.55 3.32 -14.41
N PHE A 134 -1.88 2.04 -14.62
CA PHE A 134 -0.98 1.01 -15.19
C PHE A 134 -1.24 0.73 -16.66
N ALA A 135 -2.09 1.52 -17.33
CA ALA A 135 -2.30 1.36 -18.76
C ALA A 135 -0.97 1.49 -19.51
N SER A 136 -0.78 0.69 -20.58
CA SER A 136 0.47 0.66 -21.34
C SER A 136 0.93 2.03 -21.83
N GLN A 137 -0.03 2.91 -22.18
CA GLN A 137 0.27 4.29 -22.59
C GLN A 137 0.96 5.08 -21.47
N ARG A 138 0.56 4.87 -20.20
CA ARG A 138 1.17 5.58 -19.05
C ARG A 138 2.66 5.32 -18.89
N PHE A 139 3.11 4.13 -19.24
CA PHE A 139 4.55 3.84 -19.27
C PHE A 139 5.29 4.81 -20.21
N TRP A 140 4.77 4.98 -21.41
CA TRP A 140 5.39 5.87 -22.40
C TRP A 140 5.29 7.33 -21.98
N ASP A 141 4.17 7.74 -21.40
CA ASP A 141 3.96 9.09 -20.87
C ASP A 141 4.98 9.44 -19.77
N HIS A 142 5.33 8.48 -18.90
CA HIS A 142 6.37 8.66 -17.88
C HIS A 142 7.77 8.61 -18.48
N MET A 143 8.03 7.65 -19.37
CA MET A 143 9.35 7.53 -20.02
C MET A 143 9.71 8.72 -20.89
N ALA A 144 8.74 9.33 -21.56
CA ALA A 144 8.97 10.53 -22.38
C ALA A 144 9.45 11.76 -21.58
N ARG A 145 9.34 11.73 -20.25
CA ARG A 145 9.85 12.79 -19.35
C ARG A 145 11.29 12.57 -18.93
N LEU A 146 11.85 11.39 -19.21
CA LEU A 146 13.20 10.99 -18.83
C LEU A 146 14.17 11.27 -19.97
N GLU A 147 14.45 12.53 -20.23
CA GLU A 147 15.53 12.91 -21.09
C GLU A 147 16.89 12.45 -20.50
N SER A 148 17.90 12.29 -21.33
CA SER A 148 19.21 11.79 -20.90
C SER A 148 19.83 12.61 -19.77
N ALA A 149 19.68 13.94 -19.80
CA ALA A 149 20.19 14.82 -18.75
C ALA A 149 19.43 14.61 -17.43
N THR A 150 18.09 14.48 -17.48
CA THR A 150 17.23 14.19 -16.32
C THR A 150 17.57 12.83 -15.73
N THR A 151 17.70 11.81 -16.56
CA THR A 151 18.08 10.46 -16.12
C THR A 151 19.42 10.45 -15.40
N LEU A 152 20.42 11.17 -15.94
CA LEU A 152 21.73 11.27 -15.31
C LEU A 152 21.67 12.03 -13.97
N ALA A 153 20.86 13.08 -13.87
CA ALA A 153 20.68 13.84 -12.64
C ALA A 153 20.05 12.97 -11.55
N ILE A 154 18.98 12.23 -11.87
CA ILE A 154 18.32 11.29 -10.97
C ILE A 154 19.31 10.20 -10.51
N TRP A 155 20.02 9.60 -11.45
CA TRP A 155 21.04 8.59 -11.16
C TRP A 155 22.10 9.10 -10.18
N LYS A 156 22.67 10.27 -10.45
CA LYS A 156 23.65 10.89 -9.56
C LYS A 156 23.09 11.14 -8.17
N ALA A 157 21.86 11.65 -8.06
CA ALA A 157 21.22 11.91 -6.77
C ALA A 157 21.08 10.63 -5.95
N ILE A 158 20.55 9.56 -6.56
CA ILE A 158 20.37 8.26 -5.90
C ILE A 158 21.71 7.68 -5.44
N ILE A 159 22.71 7.62 -6.33
CA ILE A 159 24.02 7.05 -5.99
C ILE A 159 24.72 7.87 -4.90
N THR A 160 24.64 9.19 -4.94
CA THR A 160 25.23 10.05 -3.90
C THR A 160 24.61 9.77 -2.55
N GLU A 161 23.28 9.62 -2.47
CA GLU A 161 22.58 9.30 -1.22
C GLU A 161 22.96 7.90 -0.72
N VAL A 162 23.02 6.89 -1.59
CA VAL A 162 23.40 5.53 -1.20
C VAL A 162 24.85 5.49 -0.70
N ILE A 163 25.80 6.14 -1.38
CA ILE A 163 27.19 6.22 -0.96
C ILE A 163 27.30 6.86 0.43
N ALA A 164 26.60 7.97 0.66
CA ALA A 164 26.63 8.67 1.93
C ALA A 164 26.00 7.84 3.05
N ARG A 165 24.83 7.23 2.78
CA ARG A 165 24.10 6.43 3.76
C ARG A 165 24.84 5.17 4.19
N GLU A 166 25.43 4.46 3.23
CA GLU A 166 26.15 3.21 3.50
C GLU A 166 27.64 3.45 3.84
N ALA A 167 28.06 4.71 3.93
CA ALA A 167 29.45 5.11 4.18
C ALA A 167 30.47 4.40 3.24
N ILE A 168 30.09 4.27 1.95
CA ILE A 168 30.91 3.55 0.96
C ILE A 168 32.20 4.34 0.69
N SER A 169 33.35 3.69 0.92
CA SER A 169 34.64 4.27 0.59
C SER A 169 34.88 4.24 -0.92
N LEU A 170 35.18 5.39 -1.50
CA LEU A 170 35.54 5.53 -2.91
C LEU A 170 37.09 5.52 -3.14
N SER A 171 37.86 5.09 -2.14
CA SER A 171 39.33 4.97 -2.25
C SER A 171 39.77 3.95 -3.31
N SER A 172 38.90 3.00 -3.65
CA SER A 172 39.13 2.01 -4.69
C SER A 172 37.84 1.80 -5.48
N VAL A 173 37.92 1.91 -6.81
CA VAL A 173 36.79 1.69 -7.73
C VAL A 173 37.19 0.66 -8.76
N CYS A 174 36.43 -0.43 -8.87
CA CYS A 174 36.58 -1.43 -9.91
C CYS A 174 35.61 -1.15 -11.05
N TYR A 175 36.11 -1.15 -12.27
CA TYR A 175 35.30 -1.04 -13.48
C TYR A 175 35.18 -2.41 -14.15
N ASP A 176 33.97 -2.88 -14.37
CA ASP A 176 33.68 -4.09 -15.13
C ASP A 176 32.77 -3.73 -16.32
N GLY A 177 33.20 -4.13 -17.53
CA GLY A 177 32.48 -3.86 -18.77
C GLY A 177 31.57 -5.02 -19.13
N THR A 178 30.27 -4.78 -19.25
CA THR A 178 29.31 -5.78 -19.75
C THR A 178 29.15 -5.64 -21.26
N ASN A 179 29.43 -6.72 -22.00
CA ASN A 179 29.23 -6.77 -23.44
C ASN A 179 27.80 -7.25 -23.75
N PHE A 180 27.10 -6.46 -24.57
CA PHE A 180 25.80 -6.86 -25.14
C PHE A 180 26.01 -7.24 -26.61
N TYR A 181 25.59 -8.45 -26.96
CA TYR A 181 25.55 -8.89 -28.35
C TYR A 181 24.11 -8.83 -28.82
N THR A 182 23.82 -8.08 -29.87
CA THR A 182 22.57 -8.15 -30.60
C THR A 182 22.78 -9.07 -31.81
N GLN A 183 22.02 -10.12 -31.90
CA GLN A 183 21.90 -10.90 -33.14
C GLN A 183 20.88 -10.17 -34.02
N ASN A 184 21.30 -9.72 -35.18
CA ASN A 184 20.43 -9.19 -36.23
C ASN A 184 19.74 -10.34 -36.97
#